data_4dbd8d8855ad147633fb2438ac59d7d7
#
_entry.id   4dbd8d8855ad147633fb2438ac59d7d7
#
_cell.length_a   1.000
_cell.length_b   1.000
_cell.length_c   1.000
_cell.angle_alpha   90.00
_cell.angle_beta   90.00
_cell.angle_gamma   90.00
#
_symmetry.space_group_name_H-M   'P 1'
#
loop_
_entity.id
_entity.type
_entity.pdbx_description
1 polymer ?
#
loop_
_entity_poly.entity_id
_entity_poly.type
_entity_poly.pdbx_seq_one_letter_code
_entity_poly.pdbx_strand_id
1 'polypeptide(L)'
;MDSNVRFKSSIGFIDLLFNILLGFAFLFIVAFLLIKPEEKKKDFDRRAEFVIILEWDHDAADDLDLYVQDPMGDIVSFRLPRWGFMHLDKDDLGKANDTVVNADGSRSTVMINREVVTIRGIVPGEFIINAHYYSTRDYSGSVRTEFGDTKIAADKPKKNLTVKVELHKVTPYTILWTGEKKFTQKGQEETFLRFSVDKKGDLVLPFRFEEKKFVHPIYGLQNVVPINSINAHSEENDNNDDEVRDAWRGF
;
A
#
# COMPACT_ATOMS: atom_id res chain seq x y z
N MET A 1 -32.88 36.32 79.13
CA MET A 1 -32.28 36.62 77.81
C MET A 1 -32.00 35.29 77.13
N ASP A 2 -32.99 34.80 76.34
CA ASP A 2 -32.88 33.54 75.63
C ASP A 2 -32.26 33.81 74.23
N SER A 3 -31.04 33.39 74.02
CA SER A 3 -30.44 33.43 72.76
C SER A 3 -30.90 32.20 71.92
N ASN A 4 -31.91 32.40 71.09
CA ASN A 4 -32.31 31.43 70.10
C ASN A 4 -31.17 31.27 69.02
N VAL A 5 -30.27 30.32 69.19
CA VAL A 5 -29.35 29.91 68.18
C VAL A 5 -30.12 29.14 67.09
N ARG A 6 -30.48 29.84 66.02
CA ARG A 6 -31.07 29.22 64.83
C ARG A 6 -29.96 28.46 64.11
N PHE A 7 -29.92 27.13 64.25
CA PHE A 7 -29.17 26.22 63.41
C PHE A 7 -29.73 26.33 61.99
N LYS A 8 -29.00 27.01 61.10
CA LYS A 8 -29.29 26.97 59.66
C LYS A 8 -28.86 25.63 59.12
N SER A 9 -29.81 24.77 58.82
CA SER A 9 -29.53 23.49 58.19
C SER A 9 -28.91 23.69 56.81
N SER A 10 -27.69 23.18 56.60
CA SER A 10 -27.02 23.13 55.28
C SER A 10 -27.51 21.97 54.41
N ILE A 11 -28.48 21.17 54.90
CA ILE A 11 -28.99 20.00 54.19
C ILE A 11 -29.59 20.36 52.85
N GLY A 12 -30.39 21.45 52.80
CA GLY A 12 -31.00 21.92 51.54
C GLY A 12 -29.97 22.37 50.50
N PHE A 13 -28.82 22.90 50.94
CA PHE A 13 -27.74 23.28 50.03
C PHE A 13 -26.99 22.05 49.47
N ILE A 14 -26.76 21.04 50.32
CA ILE A 14 -26.14 19.79 49.92
C ILE A 14 -27.05 19.03 48.95
N ASP A 15 -28.36 19.00 49.21
CA ASP A 15 -29.35 18.37 48.33
C ASP A 15 -29.40 19.05 46.94
N LEU A 16 -29.34 20.41 46.92
CA LEU A 16 -29.26 21.17 45.69
C LEU A 16 -27.99 20.81 44.88
N LEU A 17 -26.84 20.78 45.55
CA LEU A 17 -25.56 20.41 44.90
C LEU A 17 -25.57 18.99 44.36
N PHE A 18 -26.15 18.05 45.13
CA PHE A 18 -26.26 16.66 44.71
C PHE A 18 -27.16 16.51 43.47
N ASN A 19 -28.30 17.21 43.43
CA ASN A 19 -29.17 17.19 42.26
C ASN A 19 -28.54 17.81 41.03
N ILE A 20 -27.75 18.89 41.18
CA ILE A 20 -26.99 19.49 40.10
C ILE A 20 -25.94 18.49 39.59
N LEU A 21 -25.19 17.85 40.49
CA LEU A 21 -24.19 16.85 40.14
C LEU A 21 -24.82 15.66 39.39
N LEU A 22 -25.98 15.18 39.85
CA LEU A 22 -26.69 14.10 39.18
C LEU A 22 -27.14 14.51 37.78
N GLY A 23 -27.64 15.76 37.62
CA GLY A 23 -27.98 16.32 36.33
C GLY A 23 -26.78 16.39 35.36
N PHE A 24 -25.62 16.83 35.83
CA PHE A 24 -24.41 16.83 35.04
C PHE A 24 -23.95 15.42 34.65
N ALA A 25 -23.98 14.47 35.60
CA ALA A 25 -23.63 13.09 35.33
C ALA A 25 -24.54 12.49 34.24
N PHE A 26 -25.86 12.75 34.35
CA PHE A 26 -26.81 12.30 33.34
C PHE A 26 -26.54 12.92 31.96
N LEU A 27 -26.33 14.24 31.90
CA LEU A 27 -25.99 14.93 30.65
C LEU A 27 -24.68 14.40 30.05
N PHE A 28 -23.70 14.12 30.90
CA PHE A 28 -22.43 13.55 30.47
C PHE A 28 -22.59 12.15 29.84
N ILE A 29 -23.39 11.30 30.46
CA ILE A 29 -23.71 9.97 29.93
C ILE A 29 -24.45 10.10 28.58
N VAL A 30 -25.43 10.99 28.48
CA VAL A 30 -26.15 11.23 27.22
C VAL A 30 -25.21 11.76 26.14
N ALA A 31 -24.34 12.72 26.48
CA ALA A 31 -23.33 13.24 25.55
C ALA A 31 -22.39 12.14 25.08
N PHE A 32 -21.94 11.27 25.97
CA PHE A 32 -21.07 10.14 25.63
C PHE A 32 -21.76 9.11 24.72
N LEU A 33 -23.04 8.86 24.94
CA LEU A 33 -23.85 7.97 24.08
C LEU A 33 -24.16 8.59 22.71
N LEU A 34 -24.17 9.93 22.62
CA LEU A 34 -24.35 10.66 21.36
C LEU A 34 -23.06 10.85 20.57
N ILE A 35 -21.89 10.68 21.19
CA ILE A 35 -20.62 10.56 20.46
C ILE A 35 -20.69 9.25 19.67
N LYS A 36 -21.22 9.34 18.47
CA LYS A 36 -21.03 8.25 17.51
C LYS A 36 -19.51 8.15 17.33
N PRO A 37 -18.88 6.99 17.63
CA PRO A 37 -17.52 6.78 17.14
C PRO A 37 -17.61 7.10 15.65
N GLU A 38 -16.72 7.97 15.15
CA GLU A 38 -16.58 8.11 13.70
C GLU A 38 -16.49 6.68 13.19
N GLU A 39 -17.53 6.23 12.52
CA GLU A 39 -17.41 5.01 11.72
C GLU A 39 -16.19 5.33 10.87
N LYS A 40 -15.05 4.69 11.18
CA LYS A 40 -13.93 4.61 10.23
C LYS A 40 -14.64 4.28 8.95
N LYS A 41 -14.69 5.26 8.02
CA LYS A 41 -15.32 5.07 6.73
C LYS A 41 -14.86 3.70 6.34
N LYS A 42 -15.75 2.70 6.40
CA LYS A 42 -15.44 1.35 5.95
C LYS A 42 -14.92 1.66 4.57
N ASP A 43 -13.64 1.41 4.35
CA ASP A 43 -13.10 1.40 3.01
C ASP A 43 -14.10 0.55 2.27
N PHE A 44 -15.00 1.21 1.53
CA PHE A 44 -16.00 0.50 0.78
C PHE A 44 -15.17 -0.42 -0.07
N ASP A 45 -15.33 -1.71 0.13
CA ASP A 45 -14.66 -2.75 -0.63
C ASP A 45 -15.18 -2.61 -2.07
N ARG A 46 -14.65 -1.57 -2.73
CA ARG A 46 -15.04 -1.24 -4.10
C ARG A 46 -14.52 -2.36 -4.95
N ARG A 47 -15.38 -2.90 -5.77
CA ARG A 47 -15.00 -3.90 -6.77
C ARG A 47 -13.85 -3.31 -7.60
N ALA A 48 -12.88 -4.15 -7.92
CA ALA A 48 -11.83 -3.76 -8.84
C ALA A 48 -12.47 -3.44 -10.21
N GLU A 49 -12.06 -2.31 -10.79
CA GLU A 49 -12.39 -1.94 -12.17
C GLU A 49 -11.35 -2.53 -13.12
N PHE A 50 -10.08 -2.42 -12.74
CA PHE A 50 -8.98 -2.98 -13.48
C PHE A 50 -8.07 -3.82 -12.56
N VAL A 51 -7.45 -4.83 -13.14
CA VAL A 51 -6.42 -5.64 -12.50
C VAL A 51 -5.20 -5.65 -13.39
N ILE A 52 -4.05 -5.38 -12.79
CA ILE A 52 -2.75 -5.43 -13.42
C ILE A 52 -1.98 -6.58 -12.80
N ILE A 53 -1.50 -7.49 -13.63
CA ILE A 53 -0.79 -8.68 -13.20
C ILE A 53 0.61 -8.63 -13.79
N LEU A 54 1.62 -8.71 -12.95
CA LEU A 54 3.01 -8.94 -13.31
C LEU A 54 3.33 -10.39 -13.03
N GLU A 55 3.89 -11.10 -13.99
CA GLU A 55 4.38 -12.48 -13.84
C GLU A 55 5.79 -12.59 -14.39
N TRP A 56 6.59 -13.42 -13.76
CA TRP A 56 7.90 -13.79 -14.29
C TRP A 56 8.17 -15.28 -14.10
N ASP A 57 9.28 -15.75 -14.65
CA ASP A 57 9.65 -17.17 -14.62
C ASP A 57 9.48 -17.76 -13.21
N HIS A 58 8.60 -18.74 -13.07
CA HIS A 58 8.21 -19.29 -11.76
C HIS A 58 9.32 -20.07 -11.03
N ASP A 59 10.36 -20.48 -11.75
CA ASP A 59 11.53 -21.14 -11.18
C ASP A 59 12.64 -20.14 -10.75
N ALA A 60 12.43 -18.85 -10.99
CA ALA A 60 13.40 -17.81 -10.64
C ALA A 60 13.30 -17.46 -9.14
N ALA A 61 14.47 -17.25 -8.52
CA ALA A 61 14.59 -16.72 -7.17
C ALA A 61 14.62 -15.19 -7.15
N ASP A 62 14.43 -14.62 -8.31
CA ASP A 62 14.51 -13.18 -8.56
C ASP A 62 13.22 -12.50 -8.09
N ASP A 63 13.38 -11.30 -7.53
CA ASP A 63 12.37 -10.47 -6.94
C ASP A 63 12.13 -9.27 -7.87
N LEU A 64 10.93 -9.19 -8.44
CA LEU A 64 10.50 -8.13 -9.33
C LEU A 64 9.31 -7.39 -8.75
N ASP A 65 9.41 -6.08 -8.77
CA ASP A 65 8.36 -5.19 -8.24
C ASP A 65 7.51 -4.58 -9.35
N LEU A 66 6.22 -4.55 -9.12
CA LEU A 66 5.24 -3.85 -9.94
C LEU A 66 5.03 -2.42 -9.42
N TYR A 67 5.16 -1.46 -10.32
CA TYR A 67 4.87 -0.05 -10.07
C TYR A 67 3.72 0.40 -10.96
N VAL A 68 2.72 0.99 -10.36
CA VAL A 68 1.59 1.58 -11.09
C VAL A 68 1.42 3.03 -10.67
N GLN A 69 1.52 3.95 -11.63
CA GLN A 69 1.24 5.36 -11.41
C GLN A 69 -0.14 5.71 -11.91
N ASP A 70 -0.87 6.47 -11.13
CA ASP A 70 -2.19 7.00 -11.48
C ASP A 70 -2.11 8.34 -12.23
N PRO A 71 -3.24 8.88 -12.76
CA PRO A 71 -3.28 10.17 -13.43
C PRO A 71 -2.92 11.38 -12.56
N MET A 72 -2.92 11.24 -11.25
CA MET A 72 -2.55 12.30 -10.30
C MET A 72 -1.04 12.32 -10.03
N GLY A 73 -0.32 11.28 -10.48
CA GLY A 73 1.11 11.12 -10.28
C GLY A 73 1.48 10.23 -9.10
N ASP A 74 0.50 9.71 -8.39
CA ASP A 74 0.71 8.82 -7.25
C ASP A 74 1.12 7.42 -7.71
N ILE A 75 2.04 6.78 -6.97
CA ILE A 75 2.58 5.48 -7.34
C ILE A 75 2.31 4.46 -6.23
N VAL A 76 1.74 3.32 -6.63
CA VAL A 76 1.64 2.12 -5.79
C VAL A 76 2.76 1.16 -6.13
N SER A 77 3.38 0.61 -5.10
CA SER A 77 4.44 -0.40 -5.15
C SER A 77 4.55 -1.09 -3.78
N PHE A 78 5.51 -2.01 -3.60
CA PHE A 78 5.75 -2.67 -2.30
C PHE A 78 5.97 -1.67 -1.14
N ARG A 79 6.54 -0.48 -1.41
CA ARG A 79 6.76 0.55 -0.38
C ARG A 79 5.51 1.30 0.03
N LEU A 80 4.61 1.52 -0.91
CA LEU A 80 3.31 2.16 -0.70
C LEU A 80 2.23 1.28 -1.32
N PRO A 81 1.82 0.20 -0.64
CA PRO A 81 0.93 -0.80 -1.23
C PRO A 81 -0.50 -0.32 -1.45
N ARG A 82 -0.85 0.86 -0.93
CA ARG A 82 -2.20 1.43 -1.09
C ARG A 82 -2.13 2.93 -1.23
N TRP A 83 -2.73 3.43 -2.30
CA TRP A 83 -2.93 4.86 -2.49
C TRP A 83 -4.15 5.12 -3.37
N GLY A 84 -5.02 6.03 -2.92
CA GLY A 84 -6.24 6.37 -3.65
C GLY A 84 -7.11 5.15 -3.93
N PHE A 85 -7.27 4.82 -5.20
CA PHE A 85 -8.01 3.63 -5.65
C PHE A 85 -7.11 2.47 -6.06
N MET A 86 -5.81 2.61 -5.95
CA MET A 86 -4.85 1.57 -6.31
C MET A 86 -4.39 0.79 -5.08
N HIS A 87 -4.34 -0.53 -5.21
CA HIS A 87 -3.91 -1.44 -4.15
C HIS A 87 -2.99 -2.51 -4.74
N LEU A 88 -1.81 -2.69 -4.15
CA LEU A 88 -0.98 -3.87 -4.36
C LEU A 88 -1.56 -4.99 -3.48
N ASP A 89 -2.27 -5.92 -4.10
CA ASP A 89 -2.95 -6.99 -3.38
C ASP A 89 -2.05 -8.21 -3.12
N LYS A 90 -1.04 -8.40 -3.96
CA LYS A 90 0.00 -9.41 -3.77
C LYS A 90 1.36 -8.82 -4.08
N ASP A 91 2.26 -8.90 -3.11
CA ASP A 91 3.69 -8.64 -3.18
C ASP A 91 4.43 -9.98 -3.13
N ASP A 92 5.25 -10.25 -4.13
CA ASP A 92 5.94 -11.53 -4.31
C ASP A 92 7.44 -11.33 -4.23
N LEU A 93 8.06 -12.07 -3.33
CA LEU A 93 9.49 -11.97 -3.06
C LEU A 93 10.30 -13.07 -3.77
N GLY A 94 9.82 -13.56 -4.90
CA GLY A 94 10.34 -14.75 -5.55
C GLY A 94 10.16 -15.99 -4.66
N LYS A 95 11.10 -16.90 -4.66
CA LYS A 95 11.00 -18.14 -3.83
C LYS A 95 10.84 -17.92 -2.32
N ALA A 96 10.95 -16.67 -1.84
CA ALA A 96 10.97 -16.38 -0.40
C ALA A 96 9.66 -16.68 0.31
N ASN A 97 8.56 -16.42 -0.35
CA ASN A 97 7.20 -16.54 0.20
C ASN A 97 6.38 -17.66 -0.41
N ASP A 98 7.03 -18.56 -1.16
CA ASP A 98 6.39 -19.68 -1.85
C ASP A 98 5.96 -20.83 -0.94
N THR A 99 6.35 -20.81 0.33
CA THR A 99 6.01 -21.88 1.26
C THR A 99 4.62 -21.71 1.83
N VAL A 100 3.75 -22.64 1.56
CA VAL A 100 2.38 -22.73 2.09
C VAL A 100 2.32 -23.83 3.15
N VAL A 101 1.69 -23.55 4.28
CA VAL A 101 1.37 -24.56 5.30
C VAL A 101 -0.03 -25.11 5.00
N ASN A 102 -0.10 -26.39 4.71
CA ASN A 102 -1.35 -27.10 4.42
C ASN A 102 -2.18 -27.31 5.71
N ALA A 103 -3.45 -27.65 5.56
CA ALA A 103 -4.36 -27.88 6.69
C ALA A 103 -3.93 -29.05 7.61
N ASP A 104 -3.14 -29.98 7.10
CA ASP A 104 -2.57 -31.12 7.85
C ASP A 104 -1.23 -30.78 8.56
N GLY A 105 -0.78 -29.51 8.46
CA GLY A 105 0.50 -29.05 9.00
C GLY A 105 1.71 -29.33 8.11
N SER A 106 1.53 -30.02 6.99
CA SER A 106 2.60 -30.21 6.00
C SER A 106 2.93 -28.90 5.29
N ARG A 107 4.13 -28.80 4.71
CA ARG A 107 4.55 -27.64 3.92
C ARG A 107 4.68 -28.02 2.47
N SER A 108 4.10 -27.20 1.60
CA SER A 108 4.26 -27.29 0.15
C SER A 108 4.82 -25.99 -0.40
N THR A 109 5.53 -26.09 -1.52
CA THR A 109 6.03 -24.92 -2.25
C THR A 109 5.13 -24.66 -3.44
N VAL A 110 4.63 -23.45 -3.56
CA VAL A 110 3.82 -23.00 -4.71
C VAL A 110 4.67 -22.03 -5.51
N MET A 111 5.29 -22.52 -6.56
CA MET A 111 6.18 -21.72 -7.42
C MET A 111 5.33 -20.85 -8.38
N ILE A 112 4.89 -19.70 -7.89
CA ILE A 112 4.13 -18.72 -8.68
C ILE A 112 4.68 -17.35 -8.39
N ASN A 113 5.56 -16.87 -9.26
CA ASN A 113 6.11 -15.53 -9.20
C ASN A 113 5.12 -14.56 -9.85
N ARG A 114 4.39 -13.80 -9.02
CA ARG A 114 3.32 -12.92 -9.47
C ARG A 114 3.05 -11.79 -8.51
N GLU A 115 2.97 -10.57 -9.02
CA GLU A 115 2.42 -9.43 -8.31
C GLU A 115 1.11 -8.95 -8.92
N VAL A 116 0.23 -8.40 -8.08
CA VAL A 116 -1.09 -7.97 -8.51
C VAL A 116 -1.41 -6.60 -7.93
N VAL A 117 -1.72 -5.67 -8.81
CA VAL A 117 -2.29 -4.36 -8.45
C VAL A 117 -3.71 -4.28 -8.95
N THR A 118 -4.64 -3.86 -8.07
CA THR A 118 -6.03 -3.57 -8.43
C THR A 118 -6.30 -2.07 -8.40
N ILE A 119 -7.07 -1.60 -9.37
CA ILE A 119 -7.62 -0.24 -9.40
C ILE A 119 -9.11 -0.35 -9.08
N ARG A 120 -9.51 0.18 -7.92
CA ARG A 120 -10.86 0.01 -7.34
C ARG A 120 -11.75 1.23 -7.50
N GLY A 121 -11.51 2.02 -8.52
CA GLY A 121 -12.32 3.19 -8.87
C GLY A 121 -11.87 3.80 -10.18
N ILE A 122 -12.73 4.64 -10.74
CA ILE A 122 -12.46 5.31 -12.00
C ILE A 122 -11.80 6.65 -11.72
N VAL A 123 -10.53 6.77 -12.10
CA VAL A 123 -9.76 8.02 -12.13
C VAL A 123 -9.45 8.34 -13.59
N PRO A 124 -10.11 9.35 -14.20
CA PRO A 124 -9.86 9.68 -15.59
C PRO A 124 -8.44 10.20 -15.80
N GLY A 125 -7.80 9.71 -16.84
CA GLY A 125 -6.44 10.13 -17.21
C GLY A 125 -5.52 8.95 -17.47
N GLU A 126 -4.21 9.22 -17.53
CA GLU A 126 -3.20 8.24 -17.90
C GLU A 126 -2.65 7.49 -16.70
N PHE A 127 -2.64 6.16 -16.80
CA PHE A 127 -1.94 5.26 -15.90
C PHE A 127 -0.67 4.73 -16.56
N ILE A 128 0.37 4.46 -15.76
CA ILE A 128 1.65 3.95 -16.23
C ILE A 128 2.01 2.71 -15.44
N ILE A 129 2.40 1.65 -16.14
CA ILE A 129 2.76 0.36 -15.57
C ILE A 129 4.23 0.10 -15.84
N ASN A 130 5.03 -0.04 -14.77
CA ASN A 130 6.43 -0.41 -14.83
C ASN A 130 6.67 -1.70 -14.05
N ALA A 131 7.67 -2.46 -14.48
CA ALA A 131 8.28 -3.50 -13.68
C ALA A 131 9.75 -3.14 -13.41
N HIS A 132 10.21 -3.47 -12.21
CA HIS A 132 11.59 -3.23 -11.77
C HIS A 132 12.21 -4.50 -11.21
N TYR A 133 13.41 -4.85 -11.66
CA TYR A 133 14.15 -5.98 -11.13
C TYR A 133 14.88 -5.55 -9.85
N TYR A 134 14.27 -5.82 -8.72
CA TYR A 134 14.73 -5.34 -7.42
C TYR A 134 15.93 -6.10 -6.91
N SER A 135 15.81 -7.42 -6.78
CA SER A 135 16.89 -8.23 -6.23
C SER A 135 16.83 -9.68 -6.66
N THR A 136 17.96 -10.36 -6.51
CA THR A 136 18.00 -11.81 -6.44
C THR A 136 18.27 -12.15 -4.99
N ARG A 137 17.39 -12.86 -4.35
CA ARG A 137 17.60 -13.29 -2.97
C ARG A 137 18.42 -14.56 -2.98
N ASP A 138 19.66 -14.45 -2.52
CA ASP A 138 20.49 -15.60 -2.20
C ASP A 138 19.88 -16.28 -0.95
N TYR A 139 19.11 -17.33 -1.17
CA TYR A 139 18.72 -18.25 -0.11
C TYR A 139 19.88 -19.17 0.26
N SER A 140 21.00 -18.61 0.64
CA SER A 140 22.03 -19.33 1.35
C SER A 140 21.63 -19.41 2.84
N GLY A 141 20.62 -20.20 3.12
CA GLY A 141 20.15 -20.47 4.48
C GLY A 141 20.49 -21.89 4.87
N SER A 142 20.62 -22.15 6.16
CA SER A 142 20.55 -23.50 6.70
C SER A 142 19.10 -23.77 7.10
N VAL A 143 18.47 -24.78 6.54
CA VAL A 143 17.21 -25.31 7.07
C VAL A 143 17.57 -26.30 8.15
N ARG A 144 17.08 -26.05 9.36
CA ARG A 144 17.20 -26.99 10.47
C ARG A 144 16.22 -28.14 10.22
N THR A 145 16.76 -29.29 9.89
CA THR A 145 16.00 -30.53 9.76
C THR A 145 16.22 -31.38 11.01
N GLU A 146 15.42 -32.44 11.22
CA GLU A 146 15.63 -33.43 12.30
C GLU A 146 17.01 -34.12 12.22
N PHE A 147 17.66 -34.04 11.06
CA PHE A 147 18.98 -34.64 10.80
C PHE A 147 20.15 -33.64 10.79
N GLY A 148 19.92 -32.40 11.22
CA GLY A 148 20.92 -31.33 11.24
C GLY A 148 20.67 -30.21 10.26
N ASP A 149 21.57 -29.21 10.25
CA ASP A 149 21.46 -28.07 9.36
C ASP A 149 21.87 -28.45 7.93
N THR A 150 20.91 -28.43 7.01
CA THR A 150 21.18 -28.61 5.59
C THR A 150 21.42 -27.23 4.96
N LYS A 151 22.62 -27.02 4.41
CA LYS A 151 22.92 -25.82 3.63
C LYS A 151 22.17 -25.87 2.31
N ILE A 152 21.32 -24.89 2.07
CA ILE A 152 20.70 -24.66 0.78
C ILE A 152 21.71 -23.90 -0.07
N ALA A 153 22.00 -24.40 -1.27
CA ALA A 153 22.85 -23.67 -2.23
C ALA A 153 22.19 -22.32 -2.57
N ALA A 154 23.01 -21.26 -2.62
CA ALA A 154 22.52 -19.95 -3.06
C ALA A 154 21.95 -20.05 -4.48
N ASP A 155 20.71 -19.59 -4.65
CA ASP A 155 20.14 -19.44 -5.98
C ASP A 155 20.89 -18.35 -6.74
N LYS A 156 21.20 -18.62 -8.00
CA LYS A 156 21.86 -17.64 -8.87
C LYS A 156 20.82 -16.83 -9.62
N PRO A 157 21.09 -15.54 -9.91
CA PRO A 157 20.24 -14.75 -10.78
C PRO A 157 19.97 -15.47 -12.09
N LYS A 158 18.70 -15.49 -12.51
CA LYS A 158 18.36 -16.06 -13.81
C LYS A 158 18.78 -15.11 -14.91
N LYS A 159 19.55 -15.61 -15.88
CA LYS A 159 19.88 -14.83 -17.08
C LYS A 159 18.66 -14.76 -17.99
N ASN A 160 18.34 -13.57 -18.51
CA ASN A 160 17.22 -13.37 -19.45
C ASN A 160 15.87 -13.78 -18.86
N LEU A 161 15.54 -13.21 -17.71
CA LEU A 161 14.25 -13.41 -17.06
C LEU A 161 13.12 -12.93 -17.97
N THR A 162 12.12 -13.78 -18.22
CA THR A 162 10.95 -13.41 -18.99
C THR A 162 9.92 -12.81 -18.08
N VAL A 163 9.53 -11.56 -18.34
CA VAL A 163 8.60 -10.80 -17.53
C VAL A 163 7.39 -10.44 -18.37
N LYS A 164 6.21 -10.83 -17.91
CA LYS A 164 4.94 -10.61 -18.57
C LYS A 164 4.06 -9.68 -17.73
N VAL A 165 3.38 -8.75 -18.39
CA VAL A 165 2.37 -7.90 -17.76
C VAL A 165 1.06 -8.05 -18.51
N GLU A 166 -0.03 -8.14 -17.74
CA GLU A 166 -1.39 -8.15 -18.26
C GLU A 166 -2.22 -7.03 -17.62
N LEU A 167 -3.04 -6.36 -18.43
CA LEU A 167 -4.06 -5.42 -17.99
C LEU A 167 -5.43 -6.02 -18.24
N HIS A 168 -6.24 -6.16 -17.20
CA HIS A 168 -7.58 -6.73 -17.28
C HIS A 168 -8.63 -5.70 -16.85
N LYS A 169 -9.78 -5.67 -17.52
CA LYS A 169 -11.02 -5.07 -17.02
C LYS A 169 -11.82 -6.16 -16.29
N VAL A 170 -12.40 -5.82 -15.15
CA VAL A 170 -13.09 -6.83 -14.33
C VAL A 170 -14.54 -7.01 -14.72
N THR A 171 -15.22 -5.91 -15.13
CA THR A 171 -16.64 -5.97 -15.47
C THR A 171 -16.95 -5.21 -16.75
N PRO A 172 -17.35 -5.90 -17.86
CA PRO A 172 -17.23 -7.35 -18.03
C PRO A 172 -15.78 -7.79 -18.08
N TYR A 173 -15.49 -9.03 -17.63
CA TYR A 173 -14.10 -9.51 -17.61
C TYR A 173 -13.53 -9.59 -19.02
N THR A 174 -12.40 -8.94 -19.23
CA THR A 174 -11.70 -8.89 -20.52
C THR A 174 -10.24 -8.61 -20.30
N ILE A 175 -9.37 -9.34 -20.98
CA ILE A 175 -7.95 -9.00 -21.08
C ILE A 175 -7.83 -7.87 -22.11
N LEU A 176 -7.43 -6.70 -21.65
CA LEU A 176 -7.33 -5.51 -22.47
C LEU A 176 -6.00 -5.42 -23.20
N TRP A 177 -4.94 -5.88 -22.54
CA TRP A 177 -3.60 -5.84 -23.08
C TRP A 177 -2.71 -6.87 -22.37
N THR A 178 -1.73 -7.40 -23.12
CA THR A 178 -0.66 -8.25 -22.61
C THR A 178 0.64 -7.89 -23.32
N GLY A 179 1.74 -7.89 -22.58
CA GLY A 179 3.08 -7.65 -23.12
C GLY A 179 4.15 -8.38 -22.35
N GLU A 180 5.26 -8.66 -23.03
CA GLU A 180 6.38 -9.40 -22.48
C GLU A 180 7.69 -8.68 -22.76
N LYS A 181 8.59 -8.66 -21.77
CA LYS A 181 9.94 -8.09 -21.89
C LYS A 181 10.96 -9.01 -21.23
N LYS A 182 12.23 -8.88 -21.65
CA LYS A 182 13.34 -9.60 -21.06
C LYS A 182 14.09 -8.70 -20.09
N PHE A 183 14.32 -9.22 -18.89
CA PHE A 183 15.13 -8.59 -17.87
C PHE A 183 16.44 -9.35 -17.73
N THR A 184 17.56 -8.65 -17.75
CA THR A 184 18.90 -9.24 -17.83
C THR A 184 19.76 -8.90 -16.64
N GLN A 185 19.42 -7.87 -15.90
CA GLN A 185 20.24 -7.39 -14.79
C GLN A 185 19.42 -6.74 -13.69
N LYS A 186 19.90 -6.86 -12.47
CA LYS A 186 19.36 -6.15 -11.31
C LYS A 186 19.39 -4.64 -11.54
N GLY A 187 18.33 -3.96 -11.11
CA GLY A 187 18.15 -2.52 -11.27
C GLY A 187 17.55 -2.12 -12.62
N GLN A 188 17.31 -3.08 -13.52
CA GLN A 188 16.58 -2.81 -14.76
C GLN A 188 15.13 -2.48 -14.44
N GLU A 189 14.64 -1.38 -15.01
CA GLU A 189 13.25 -0.96 -14.96
C GLU A 189 12.73 -0.75 -16.37
N GLU A 190 11.52 -1.22 -16.64
CA GLU A 190 10.88 -1.13 -17.96
C GLU A 190 9.45 -0.63 -17.82
N THR A 191 9.09 0.35 -18.64
CA THR A 191 7.69 0.74 -18.82
C THR A 191 7.02 -0.25 -19.78
N PHE A 192 6.01 -0.96 -19.29
CA PHE A 192 5.26 -1.93 -20.09
C PHE A 192 4.15 -1.27 -20.88
N LEU A 193 3.38 -0.42 -20.22
CA LEU A 193 2.18 0.16 -20.79
C LEU A 193 1.87 1.51 -20.17
N ARG A 194 1.39 2.43 -21.00
CA ARG A 194 0.68 3.65 -20.60
C ARG A 194 -0.70 3.59 -21.22
N PHE A 195 -1.73 3.59 -20.37
CA PHE A 195 -3.11 3.54 -20.81
C PHE A 195 -3.92 4.65 -20.18
N SER A 196 -4.92 5.14 -20.90
CA SER A 196 -5.79 6.19 -20.40
C SER A 196 -7.22 5.69 -20.24
N VAL A 197 -7.90 6.25 -19.25
CA VAL A 197 -9.28 5.92 -18.90
C VAL A 197 -10.10 7.21 -18.94
N ASP A 198 -11.29 7.17 -19.50
CA ASP A 198 -12.23 8.29 -19.50
C ASP A 198 -13.04 8.35 -18.18
N LYS A 199 -13.93 9.36 -18.08
CA LYS A 199 -14.79 9.54 -16.89
C LYS A 199 -15.80 8.41 -16.67
N LYS A 200 -16.04 7.57 -17.68
CA LYS A 200 -16.95 6.42 -17.60
C LYS A 200 -16.24 5.12 -17.24
N GLY A 201 -14.90 5.13 -17.22
CA GLY A 201 -14.08 3.94 -17.00
C GLY A 201 -13.79 3.17 -18.29
N ASP A 202 -14.01 3.79 -19.45
CA ASP A 202 -13.67 3.20 -20.73
C ASP A 202 -12.24 3.57 -21.15
N LEU A 203 -11.58 2.64 -21.85
CA LEU A 203 -10.24 2.86 -22.35
C LEU A 203 -10.23 3.91 -23.46
N VAL A 204 -9.25 4.80 -23.38
CA VAL A 204 -8.92 5.76 -24.43
C VAL A 204 -7.72 5.25 -25.21
N LEU A 205 -7.92 4.89 -26.46
CA LEU A 205 -6.85 4.42 -27.35
C LEU A 205 -6.19 5.60 -28.10
N PRO A 206 -4.94 5.47 -28.54
CA PRO A 206 -4.09 4.27 -28.49
C PRO A 206 -3.38 4.08 -27.15
N PHE A 207 -2.91 2.86 -26.90
CA PHE A 207 -1.92 2.59 -25.86
C PHE A 207 -0.60 3.25 -26.20
N ARG A 208 0.15 3.63 -25.17
CA ARG A 208 1.44 4.29 -25.29
C ARG A 208 2.52 3.47 -24.57
N PHE A 209 3.77 3.61 -25.00
CA PHE A 209 4.88 2.77 -24.55
C PHE A 209 6.16 3.57 -24.25
N GLU A 210 6.06 4.91 -24.24
CA GLU A 210 7.20 5.76 -23.93
C GLU A 210 7.69 5.51 -22.53
N GLU A 211 8.99 5.34 -22.37
CA GLU A 211 9.62 5.10 -21.07
C GLU A 211 9.38 6.23 -20.09
N LYS A 212 9.04 5.85 -18.85
CA LYS A 212 9.06 6.72 -17.69
C LYS A 212 9.52 5.91 -16.50
N LYS A 213 10.74 6.19 -16.02
CA LYS A 213 11.32 5.46 -14.88
C LYS A 213 10.91 6.10 -13.55
N PHE A 214 10.62 5.26 -12.57
CA PHE A 214 10.27 5.64 -11.22
C PHE A 214 11.39 5.36 -10.21
N VAL A 215 12.35 4.49 -10.58
CA VAL A 215 13.46 4.08 -9.74
C VAL A 215 14.75 4.77 -10.21
N HIS A 216 15.42 5.44 -9.27
CA HIS A 216 16.69 6.11 -9.59
C HIS A 216 17.86 5.12 -9.43
N PRO A 217 18.74 4.98 -10.46
CA PRO A 217 19.79 3.96 -10.44
C PRO A 217 20.82 4.12 -9.31
N ILE A 218 21.03 5.34 -8.79
CA ILE A 218 22.07 5.63 -7.79
C ILE A 218 21.55 5.49 -6.36
N TYR A 219 20.28 5.86 -6.13
CA TYR A 219 19.70 5.94 -4.77
C TYR A 219 18.66 4.85 -4.49
N GLY A 220 18.52 3.89 -5.40
CA GLY A 220 17.38 2.98 -5.35
C GLY A 220 16.07 3.73 -5.63
N LEU A 221 15.00 3.30 -5.00
CA LEU A 221 13.69 3.88 -5.24
C LEU A 221 13.64 5.37 -4.91
N GLN A 222 13.50 6.21 -5.90
CA GLN A 222 12.88 7.50 -5.66
C GLN A 222 11.39 7.22 -5.44
N ASN A 223 10.93 7.45 -4.21
CA ASN A 223 9.53 7.79 -4.04
C ASN A 223 9.35 9.09 -4.83
N VAL A 224 8.71 9.01 -5.96
CA VAL A 224 8.16 10.20 -6.59
C VAL A 224 7.02 10.60 -5.66
N VAL A 225 7.34 11.40 -4.66
CA VAL A 225 6.32 12.14 -3.92
C VAL A 225 5.61 12.96 -4.98
N PRO A 226 4.29 12.85 -5.15
CA PRO A 226 3.58 13.61 -6.17
C PRO A 226 3.92 15.09 -6.02
N ILE A 227 4.33 15.74 -7.10
CA ILE A 227 4.65 17.18 -7.09
C ILE A 227 3.50 17.99 -6.47
N ASN A 228 2.27 17.51 -6.59
CA ASN A 228 1.08 18.14 -6.01
C ASN A 228 1.00 18.03 -4.48
N SER A 229 1.63 17.03 -3.84
CA SER A 229 1.66 16.95 -2.37
C SER A 229 2.71 17.86 -1.76
N ILE A 230 3.74 18.22 -2.51
CA ILE A 230 4.76 19.19 -2.09
C ILE A 230 4.17 20.60 -2.13
N ASN A 231 3.36 20.91 -3.15
CA ASN A 231 2.75 22.24 -3.29
C ASN A 231 1.57 22.50 -2.33
N ALA A 232 0.94 21.45 -1.79
CA ALA A 232 -0.13 21.61 -0.80
C ALA A 232 0.40 22.01 0.60
N HIS A 233 1.68 21.80 0.88
CA HIS A 233 2.33 22.20 2.13
C HIS A 233 3.26 23.42 2.00
N SER A 234 3.55 23.91 0.79
CA SER A 234 4.46 25.03 0.57
C SER A 234 3.81 26.42 0.73
N GLU A 235 2.50 26.51 0.94
CA GLU A 235 1.85 27.78 1.24
C GLU A 235 1.84 28.14 2.75
N GLU A 236 2.30 27.24 3.64
CA GLU A 236 2.23 27.49 5.09
C GLU A 236 3.57 27.53 5.85
N ASN A 237 4.74 27.27 5.22
CA ASN A 237 6.03 27.38 5.94
C ASN A 237 7.21 27.70 5.02
N ASP A 238 7.45 28.97 4.81
CA ASP A 238 8.60 29.53 4.06
C ASP A 238 9.90 29.65 4.90
N ASN A 239 10.08 28.82 5.95
CA ASN A 239 11.24 28.95 6.84
C ASN A 239 11.95 27.68 7.28
N ASN A 240 11.76 26.50 6.64
CA ASN A 240 12.44 25.27 7.09
C ASN A 240 13.06 24.40 5.98
N ASP A 241 13.46 25.00 4.84
CA ASP A 241 14.03 24.22 3.72
C ASP A 241 15.45 23.68 3.99
N ASP A 242 16.14 24.13 5.02
CA ASP A 242 17.52 23.70 5.32
C ASP A 242 17.58 22.48 6.27
N GLU A 243 16.59 22.26 7.13
CA GLU A 243 16.60 21.14 8.07
C GLU A 243 16.21 19.78 7.45
N VAL A 244 15.39 19.79 6.39
CA VAL A 244 14.94 18.55 5.73
C VAL A 244 16.03 17.93 4.85
N ARG A 245 16.96 18.75 4.35
CA ARG A 245 18.08 18.25 3.52
C ARG A 245 19.13 17.48 4.31
N ASP A 246 19.30 17.78 5.59
CA ASP A 246 20.33 17.13 6.41
C ASP A 246 19.84 15.85 7.11
N ALA A 247 18.53 15.65 7.29
CA ALA A 247 17.96 14.47 7.88
C ALA A 247 18.12 13.19 7.01
N TRP A 248 18.40 13.34 5.72
CA TRP A 248 18.52 12.22 4.76
C TRP A 248 19.96 11.85 4.42
N ARG A 249 20.96 12.51 5.02
CA ARG A 249 22.39 12.19 4.81
C ARG A 249 22.96 11.14 5.76
N GLY A 250 22.16 10.59 6.65
CA GLY A 250 22.62 9.73 7.75
C GLY A 250 22.07 8.30 7.79
N PHE A 251 21.49 7.78 6.69
CA PHE A 251 21.04 6.37 6.62
C PHE A 251 21.48 5.70 5.33
#